data_5e7b25cc22adaa3c52d8d3de6abcc9b9
#
_entry.id   5e7b25cc22adaa3c52d8d3de6abcc9b9
#
_cell.length_a   1.000
_cell.length_b   1.000
_cell.length_c   1.000
_cell.angle_alpha   90.00
_cell.angle_beta   90.00
_cell.angle_gamma   90.00
#
_symmetry.space_group_name_H-M   'P 1'
#
loop_
_entity.id
_entity.type
_entity.pdbx_description
1 polymer ?
#
loop_
_entity_poly.entity_id
_entity_poly.type
_entity_poly.pdbx_seq_one_letter_code
_entity_poly.pdbx_strand_id
1 'polypeptide(L)'
;HLEDVLKKLPGIKVAENGSVSYQGRAINRFYIEGQDLMGDNYTQATRNMPVNAVRDVEVMEDHQPIKLLQGRKPSESAALNIKLDKGHWARPFGEIKGGIDTRMKVWDNQLFLTQIMKNLQILVSAKMNNTGKDLSSETNERLNVYELDAFEPLPQGVLSGNIAQEELPQERYLHNKSISTGLNTIISLSKDATLRSNVLLYEDHAEYNHATSSYYGGLTPLTLETFEWLKQHTLRLIPTLKYEENSQKRFLSDELSYSLGRQSAFSQMTTNGTNITEQTRIRPSYVKNYLSSSFRIGQSLLQIRSLIRYSDRKEELETASDTQALYNTFERFITRSAMTRNIITTSIPVLGNDLDLSLQAYYKDNTYNYSSDIHHRTFKMKATPGYTWTYGRKSYISAELPMGWTRVSLAKDDGKLATRSFMAFEPNLNIRQTVNDKLSITLSASLSTGDNALGFYALSPLKTGYRTIQVTGDDIYKSTRLYSALHLRYRNLVTMLFGNLSVAYSDTKAEAFSNFDYNDSLTTMHWIKG
;
A
#
# COMPACT_ATOMS: atom_id res chain seq x y z
N HIS A 1 2.45 24.49 -8.38
CA HIS A 1 1.63 23.33 -8.77
C HIS A 1 0.36 23.23 -7.92
N LEU A 2 -0.58 22.38 -8.33
CA LEU A 2 -1.81 22.16 -7.56
C LEU A 2 -1.51 21.74 -6.11
N GLU A 3 -0.47 20.93 -5.87
CA GLU A 3 -0.02 20.55 -4.53
C GLU A 3 0.24 21.76 -3.62
N ASP A 4 0.83 22.83 -4.14
CA ASP A 4 1.14 24.04 -3.39
C ASP A 4 -0.14 24.82 -2.99
N VAL A 5 -1.17 24.72 -3.83
CA VAL A 5 -2.50 25.26 -3.52
C VAL A 5 -3.17 24.41 -2.43
N LEU A 6 -3.16 23.07 -2.61
CA LEU A 6 -3.75 22.14 -1.64
C LEU A 6 -3.16 22.31 -0.25
N LYS A 7 -1.83 22.49 -0.12
CA LYS A 7 -1.14 22.72 1.16
C LYS A 7 -1.60 23.99 1.88
N LYS A 8 -2.15 24.97 1.14
CA LYS A 8 -2.65 26.25 1.70
C LYS A 8 -4.13 26.20 2.07
N LEU A 9 -4.85 25.15 1.64
CA LEU A 9 -6.27 25.05 1.93
C LEU A 9 -6.50 24.55 3.36
N PRO A 10 -7.42 25.16 4.10
CA PRO A 10 -7.70 24.79 5.48
C PRO A 10 -8.22 23.36 5.58
N GLY A 11 -7.69 22.59 6.54
CA GLY A 11 -8.05 21.20 6.77
C GLY A 11 -7.42 20.20 5.82
N ILE A 12 -6.76 20.62 4.76
CA ILE A 12 -6.02 19.73 3.84
C ILE A 12 -4.57 19.61 4.30
N LYS A 13 -4.06 18.39 4.31
CA LYS A 13 -2.65 18.07 4.52
C LYS A 13 -2.16 17.21 3.36
N VAL A 14 -1.04 17.60 2.78
CA VAL A 14 -0.34 16.81 1.76
C VAL A 14 0.95 16.30 2.38
N ALA A 15 1.12 15.00 2.47
CA ALA A 15 2.32 14.35 3.00
C ALA A 15 3.46 14.37 1.97
N GLU A 16 4.69 14.11 2.38
CA GLU A 16 5.86 14.08 1.50
C GLU A 16 5.73 13.07 0.36
N ASN A 17 5.11 11.92 0.62
CA ASN A 17 4.79 10.94 -0.42
C ASN A 17 3.66 11.37 -1.37
N GLY A 18 3.10 12.60 -1.22
CA GLY A 18 2.03 13.18 -2.02
C GLY A 18 0.63 12.69 -1.65
N SER A 19 0.44 11.93 -0.54
CA SER A 19 -0.90 11.57 -0.08
C SER A 19 -1.63 12.80 0.47
N VAL A 20 -2.90 12.91 0.07
CA VAL A 20 -3.76 14.00 0.52
C VAL A 20 -4.72 13.48 1.59
N SER A 21 -4.83 14.24 2.67
CA SER A 21 -5.81 14.00 3.72
C SER A 21 -6.61 15.27 3.99
N TYR A 22 -7.86 15.08 4.37
CA TYR A 22 -8.74 16.15 4.83
C TYR A 22 -9.11 15.89 6.28
N GLN A 23 -8.83 16.87 7.16
CA GLN A 23 -9.08 16.78 8.61
C GLN A 23 -8.55 15.48 9.25
N GLY A 24 -7.30 15.08 8.88
CA GLY A 24 -6.61 13.92 9.43
C GLY A 24 -7.00 12.57 8.80
N ARG A 25 -7.92 12.53 7.84
CA ARG A 25 -8.33 11.31 7.13
C ARG A 25 -7.94 11.37 5.66
N ALA A 26 -7.45 10.26 5.11
CA ALA A 26 -7.13 10.17 3.69
C ALA A 26 -8.40 10.41 2.85
N ILE A 27 -8.22 11.08 1.71
CA ILE A 27 -9.30 11.21 0.72
C ILE A 27 -9.58 9.86 0.07
N ASN A 28 -10.84 9.61 -0.31
CA ASN A 28 -11.24 8.36 -0.95
C ASN A 28 -11.32 8.43 -2.47
N ARG A 29 -11.40 9.64 -3.03
CA ARG A 29 -11.40 9.89 -4.48
C ARG A 29 -10.79 11.25 -4.79
N PHE A 30 -10.16 11.31 -5.96
CA PHE A 30 -9.62 12.53 -6.55
C PHE A 30 -10.19 12.69 -7.97
N TYR A 31 -11.06 13.66 -8.16
CA TYR A 31 -11.72 13.90 -9.42
C TYR A 31 -11.12 15.10 -10.16
N ILE A 32 -11.11 15.03 -11.48
CA ILE A 32 -10.91 16.17 -12.37
C ILE A 32 -12.17 16.31 -13.21
N GLU A 33 -12.87 17.45 -13.07
CA GLU A 33 -14.18 17.68 -13.71
C GLU A 33 -15.18 16.53 -13.48
N GLY A 34 -15.18 15.98 -12.24
CA GLY A 34 -16.08 14.91 -11.83
C GLY A 34 -15.69 13.50 -12.30
N GLN A 35 -14.55 13.32 -12.96
CA GLN A 35 -14.04 12.02 -13.43
C GLN A 35 -12.83 11.59 -12.63
N ASP A 36 -12.80 10.32 -12.24
CA ASP A 36 -11.67 9.69 -11.51
C ASP A 36 -10.61 9.18 -12.51
N LEU A 37 -9.88 10.13 -13.15
CA LEU A 37 -8.88 9.83 -14.18
C LEU A 37 -7.70 9.03 -13.64
N MET A 38 -7.23 9.36 -12.43
CA MET A 38 -5.97 8.88 -11.89
C MET A 38 -6.13 7.66 -10.98
N GLY A 39 -7.34 7.42 -10.46
CA GLY A 39 -7.54 6.45 -9.39
C GLY A 39 -6.68 6.78 -8.17
N ASP A 40 -6.04 5.78 -7.63
CA ASP A 40 -5.21 5.92 -6.43
C ASP A 40 -3.85 6.59 -6.70
N ASN A 41 -3.51 6.85 -7.99
CA ASN A 41 -2.25 7.49 -8.41
C ASN A 41 -2.38 9.01 -8.66
N TYR A 42 -3.30 9.69 -7.99
CA TYR A 42 -3.57 11.12 -8.19
C TYR A 42 -2.38 12.06 -7.89
N THR A 43 -1.30 11.55 -7.32
CA THR A 43 -0.05 12.32 -7.10
C THR A 43 0.50 12.91 -8.40
N GLN A 44 0.35 12.21 -9.52
CA GLN A 44 0.78 12.74 -10.82
C GLN A 44 0.02 14.02 -11.18
N ALA A 45 -1.28 14.09 -10.89
CA ALA A 45 -2.06 15.30 -11.11
C ALA A 45 -1.72 16.40 -10.08
N THR A 46 -1.63 16.08 -8.79
CA THR A 46 -1.39 17.08 -7.75
C THR A 46 -0.03 17.76 -7.88
N ARG A 47 1.01 16.99 -8.24
CA ARG A 47 2.38 17.50 -8.38
C ARG A 47 2.68 18.17 -9.71
N ASN A 48 1.87 17.93 -10.74
CA ASN A 48 2.20 18.36 -12.09
C ASN A 48 1.21 19.37 -12.68
N MET A 49 -0.05 19.38 -12.21
CA MET A 49 -1.06 20.27 -12.78
C MET A 49 -0.73 21.75 -12.50
N PRO A 50 -0.64 22.59 -13.54
CA PRO A 50 -0.41 24.01 -13.39
C PRO A 50 -1.54 24.69 -12.61
N VAL A 51 -1.20 25.60 -11.69
CA VAL A 51 -2.19 26.31 -10.84
C VAL A 51 -3.16 27.13 -11.68
N ASN A 52 -2.68 27.75 -12.76
CA ASN A 52 -3.49 28.59 -13.65
C ASN A 52 -4.56 27.82 -14.44
N ALA A 53 -4.47 26.50 -14.49
CA ALA A 53 -5.52 25.65 -15.08
C ALA A 53 -6.66 25.36 -14.09
N VAL A 54 -6.44 25.59 -12.78
CA VAL A 54 -7.38 25.27 -11.73
C VAL A 54 -8.19 26.51 -11.36
N ARG A 55 -9.51 26.41 -11.48
CA ARG A 55 -10.45 27.45 -11.04
C ARG A 55 -10.84 27.26 -9.59
N ASP A 56 -11.32 26.05 -9.22
CA ASP A 56 -11.82 25.74 -7.90
C ASP A 56 -11.34 24.35 -7.45
N VAL A 57 -11.21 24.19 -6.13
CA VAL A 57 -11.03 22.90 -5.46
C VAL A 57 -12.23 22.64 -4.58
N GLU A 58 -13.08 21.71 -4.97
CA GLU A 58 -14.27 21.32 -4.22
C GLU A 58 -13.91 20.19 -3.26
N VAL A 59 -14.21 20.36 -1.97
CA VAL A 59 -14.08 19.31 -0.95
C VAL A 59 -15.46 18.73 -0.68
N MET A 60 -15.64 17.47 -1.04
CA MET A 60 -16.87 16.72 -0.78
C MET A 60 -16.70 15.92 0.52
N GLU A 61 -17.24 16.44 1.61
CA GLU A 61 -17.19 15.76 2.90
C GLU A 61 -18.14 14.57 2.96
N ASP A 62 -17.78 13.57 3.78
CA ASP A 62 -18.56 12.33 3.99
C ASP A 62 -18.94 11.68 2.64
N HIS A 63 -18.01 11.71 1.71
CA HIS A 63 -18.24 11.31 0.33
C HIS A 63 -18.42 9.80 0.20
N GLN A 64 -19.59 9.37 -0.30
CA GLN A 64 -19.88 8.00 -0.69
C GLN A 64 -19.70 7.86 -2.21
N PRO A 65 -18.63 7.20 -2.71
CA PRO A 65 -18.33 7.11 -4.13
C PRO A 65 -19.35 6.28 -4.92
N ILE A 66 -20.01 5.31 -4.28
CA ILE A 66 -20.99 4.43 -4.93
C ILE A 66 -22.39 5.04 -4.81
N LYS A 67 -22.97 5.49 -5.92
CA LYS A 67 -24.28 6.17 -5.96
C LYS A 67 -25.39 5.34 -5.32
N LEU A 68 -25.38 4.02 -5.49
CA LEU A 68 -26.34 3.10 -4.91
C LEU A 68 -26.32 3.08 -3.39
N LEU A 69 -25.17 3.39 -2.75
CA LEU A 69 -24.97 3.37 -1.30
C LEU A 69 -25.19 4.74 -0.64
N GLN A 70 -25.34 5.79 -1.45
CA GLN A 70 -25.57 7.14 -0.91
C GLN A 70 -26.85 7.19 -0.09
N GLY A 71 -26.76 7.76 1.12
CA GLY A 71 -27.88 7.83 2.07
C GLY A 71 -28.17 6.53 2.83
N ARG A 72 -27.50 5.40 2.51
CA ARG A 72 -27.64 4.11 3.21
C ARG A 72 -26.41 3.75 4.05
N LYS A 73 -25.23 3.92 3.49
CA LYS A 73 -23.97 3.62 4.18
C LYS A 73 -23.24 4.91 4.51
N PRO A 74 -22.93 5.19 5.79
CA PRO A 74 -22.18 6.35 6.17
C PRO A 74 -20.76 6.31 5.61
N SER A 75 -20.22 7.46 5.25
CA SER A 75 -18.83 7.63 4.88
C SER A 75 -18.18 8.67 5.79
N GLU A 76 -16.94 8.46 6.14
CA GLU A 76 -16.16 9.41 6.95
C GLU A 76 -15.02 10.05 6.14
N SER A 77 -14.83 9.62 4.90
CA SER A 77 -13.79 10.13 4.02
C SER A 77 -14.31 11.29 3.19
N ALA A 78 -13.41 12.17 2.80
CA ALA A 78 -13.70 13.22 1.82
C ALA A 78 -13.21 12.82 0.44
N ALA A 79 -13.76 13.46 -0.60
CA ALA A 79 -13.18 13.47 -1.93
C ALA A 79 -12.82 14.89 -2.34
N LEU A 80 -11.86 15.01 -3.24
CA LEU A 80 -11.53 16.29 -3.88
C LEU A 80 -11.99 16.27 -5.34
N ASN A 81 -12.54 17.37 -5.82
CA ASN A 81 -12.86 17.57 -7.21
C ASN A 81 -12.23 18.87 -7.71
N ILE A 82 -11.35 18.74 -8.70
CA ILE A 82 -10.66 19.86 -9.32
C ILE A 82 -11.49 20.37 -10.47
N LYS A 83 -11.90 21.62 -10.38
CA LYS A 83 -12.59 22.34 -11.46
C LYS A 83 -11.59 23.17 -12.25
N LEU A 84 -11.62 23.00 -13.56
CA LEU A 84 -10.73 23.71 -14.47
C LEU A 84 -11.32 25.06 -14.88
N ASP A 85 -10.45 25.99 -15.24
CA ASP A 85 -10.85 27.22 -15.90
C ASP A 85 -11.48 26.90 -17.29
N LYS A 86 -12.47 27.68 -17.68
CA LYS A 86 -13.21 27.50 -18.95
C LYS A 86 -12.29 27.50 -20.17
N GLY A 87 -11.17 28.23 -20.12
CA GLY A 87 -10.19 28.28 -21.21
C GLY A 87 -9.44 26.96 -21.45
N HIS A 88 -9.45 26.05 -20.48
CA HIS A 88 -8.77 24.77 -20.55
C HIS A 88 -9.69 23.59 -20.93
N TRP A 89 -10.98 23.83 -21.07
CA TRP A 89 -11.95 22.82 -21.55
C TRP A 89 -11.75 22.49 -23.03
N ALA A 90 -11.71 21.19 -23.35
CA ALA A 90 -11.57 20.63 -24.71
C ALA A 90 -10.28 21.04 -25.45
N ARG A 91 -9.40 21.80 -24.83
CA ARG A 91 -8.09 22.17 -25.38
C ARG A 91 -6.98 21.47 -24.66
N PRO A 92 -5.95 20.96 -25.35
CA PRO A 92 -4.76 20.46 -24.67
C PRO A 92 -4.07 21.61 -23.94
N PHE A 93 -3.66 21.35 -22.71
CA PHE A 93 -2.85 22.27 -21.91
C PHE A 93 -1.81 21.49 -21.13
N GLY A 94 -0.78 22.16 -20.71
CA GLY A 94 0.27 21.50 -19.98
C GLY A 94 1.43 22.43 -19.65
N GLU A 95 2.49 21.85 -19.16
CA GLU A 95 3.70 22.54 -18.78
C GLU A 95 4.91 21.72 -19.16
N ILE A 96 5.92 22.38 -19.69
CA ILE A 96 7.25 21.81 -19.91
C ILE A 96 8.22 22.62 -19.07
N LYS A 97 8.95 21.95 -18.21
CA LYS A 97 10.04 22.52 -17.42
C LYS A 97 11.33 21.84 -17.80
N GLY A 98 12.37 22.62 -18.03
CA GLY A 98 13.72 22.15 -18.27
C GLY A 98 14.69 22.89 -17.36
N GLY A 99 15.44 22.15 -16.57
CA GLY A 99 16.53 22.64 -15.77
C GLY A 99 17.80 21.88 -16.14
N ILE A 100 18.88 22.61 -16.43
CA ILE A 100 20.18 22.04 -16.70
C ILE A 100 21.24 23.01 -16.17
N ASP A 101 22.27 22.49 -15.50
CA ASP A 101 23.37 23.33 -15.08
C ASP A 101 24.30 23.71 -16.25
N THR A 102 25.13 24.74 -16.06
CA THR A 102 26.02 25.26 -17.10
C THR A 102 27.05 24.25 -17.59
N ARG A 103 27.31 23.18 -16.83
CA ARG A 103 28.23 22.09 -17.17
C ARG A 103 27.52 20.86 -17.71
N MET A 104 26.18 20.92 -17.89
CA MET A 104 25.31 19.81 -18.30
C MET A 104 25.40 18.56 -17.42
N LYS A 105 25.83 18.69 -16.16
CA LYS A 105 26.01 17.57 -15.22
C LYS A 105 24.79 17.33 -14.37
N VAL A 106 24.00 18.37 -14.08
CA VAL A 106 22.77 18.30 -13.28
C VAL A 106 21.59 18.72 -14.13
N TRP A 107 20.52 17.92 -14.11
CA TRP A 107 19.33 18.17 -14.90
C TRP A 107 18.07 17.76 -14.14
N ASP A 108 16.98 18.52 -14.37
CA ASP A 108 15.64 18.25 -13.86
C ASP A 108 14.64 18.70 -14.93
N ASN A 109 14.02 17.74 -15.59
CA ASN A 109 13.11 18.00 -16.69
C ASN A 109 11.74 17.38 -16.40
N GLN A 110 10.69 18.08 -16.82
CA GLN A 110 9.33 17.68 -16.58
C GLN A 110 8.45 18.04 -17.78
N LEU A 111 7.64 17.10 -18.20
CA LEU A 111 6.55 17.27 -19.15
C LEU A 111 5.24 16.88 -18.45
N PHE A 112 4.27 17.77 -18.52
CA PHE A 112 2.89 17.49 -18.16
C PHE A 112 1.99 17.99 -19.29
N LEU A 113 1.19 17.09 -19.85
CA LEU A 113 0.24 17.40 -20.91
C LEU A 113 -1.09 16.72 -20.59
N THR A 114 -2.16 17.47 -20.67
CA THR A 114 -3.51 16.92 -20.44
C THR A 114 -4.52 17.53 -21.39
N GLN A 115 -5.52 16.74 -21.74
CA GLN A 115 -6.68 17.16 -22.48
C GLN A 115 -7.93 16.61 -21.79
N ILE A 116 -8.82 17.50 -21.38
CA ILE A 116 -10.04 17.18 -20.65
C ILE A 116 -11.23 17.51 -21.55
N MET A 117 -11.92 16.48 -22.04
CA MET A 117 -13.15 16.58 -22.83
C MET A 117 -14.28 15.87 -22.09
N LYS A 118 -15.53 16.10 -22.52
CA LYS A 118 -16.71 15.51 -21.86
C LYS A 118 -16.66 13.97 -21.76
N ASN A 119 -16.21 13.31 -22.82
CA ASN A 119 -16.24 11.85 -22.92
C ASN A 119 -14.85 11.22 -22.88
N LEU A 120 -13.79 12.02 -22.89
CA LEU A 120 -12.41 11.54 -22.92
C LEU A 120 -11.54 12.50 -22.14
N GLN A 121 -10.79 11.97 -21.18
CA GLN A 121 -9.70 12.69 -20.53
C GLN A 121 -8.42 11.91 -20.73
N ILE A 122 -7.36 12.62 -21.08
CA ILE A 122 -6.02 12.07 -21.25
C ILE A 122 -5.05 12.93 -20.44
N LEU A 123 -4.15 12.27 -19.70
CA LEU A 123 -3.07 12.92 -18.99
C LEU A 123 -1.79 12.15 -19.24
N VAL A 124 -0.79 12.85 -19.74
CA VAL A 124 0.58 12.35 -19.93
C VAL A 124 1.50 13.11 -19.00
N SER A 125 2.31 12.39 -18.25
CA SER A 125 3.37 12.97 -17.43
C SER A 125 4.68 12.26 -17.71
N ALA A 126 5.77 13.02 -17.79
CA ALA A 126 7.11 12.48 -17.85
C ALA A 126 8.04 13.37 -17.01
N LYS A 127 8.78 12.75 -16.14
CA LYS A 127 9.79 13.41 -15.31
C LYS A 127 11.10 12.67 -15.41
N MET A 128 12.16 13.42 -15.43
CA MET A 128 13.50 12.88 -15.34
C MET A 128 14.40 13.84 -14.54
N ASN A 129 15.20 13.31 -13.66
CA ASN A 129 16.16 14.11 -12.91
C ASN A 129 17.38 13.29 -12.47
N ASN A 130 18.46 14.02 -12.14
CA ASN A 130 19.62 13.51 -11.43
C ASN A 130 19.99 14.40 -10.24
N THR A 131 19.00 14.99 -9.60
CA THR A 131 19.14 15.96 -8.50
C THR A 131 18.92 15.35 -7.12
N GLY A 132 18.82 14.02 -7.01
CA GLY A 132 18.52 13.33 -5.76
C GLY A 132 17.01 13.23 -5.43
N LYS A 133 16.13 13.77 -6.27
CA LYS A 133 14.68 13.69 -6.04
C LYS A 133 14.16 12.29 -6.36
N ASP A 134 13.50 11.68 -5.39
CA ASP A 134 12.83 10.39 -5.58
C ASP A 134 11.51 10.54 -6.34
N LEU A 135 11.40 9.88 -7.49
CA LEU A 135 10.17 9.80 -8.29
C LEU A 135 9.37 8.53 -8.05
N SER A 136 9.82 7.61 -7.19
CA SER A 136 9.15 6.34 -6.93
C SER A 136 7.76 6.51 -6.34
N SER A 137 7.56 7.58 -5.56
CA SER A 137 6.28 7.90 -4.93
C SER A 137 5.14 8.15 -5.92
N GLU A 138 5.44 8.43 -7.19
CA GLU A 138 4.43 8.59 -8.25
C GLU A 138 3.88 7.25 -8.75
N THR A 139 4.55 6.13 -8.44
CA THR A 139 4.14 4.77 -8.82
C THR A 139 3.57 3.97 -7.64
N ASN A 140 3.50 4.55 -6.44
CA ASN A 140 2.98 3.85 -5.27
C ASN A 140 1.45 3.81 -5.29
N GLU A 141 0.88 2.60 -5.27
CA GLU A 141 -0.54 2.40 -5.06
C GLU A 141 -0.94 2.91 -3.67
N ARG A 142 -2.02 3.68 -3.59
CA ARG A 142 -2.56 4.18 -2.34
C ARG A 142 -3.68 3.28 -1.85
N LEU A 143 -3.76 3.11 -0.55
CA LEU A 143 -4.87 2.39 0.06
C LEU A 143 -6.14 3.24 -0.02
N ASN A 144 -7.11 2.73 -0.74
CA ASN A 144 -8.45 3.29 -0.78
C ASN A 144 -9.30 2.63 0.32
N VAL A 145 -9.82 3.43 1.24
CA VAL A 145 -10.62 2.94 2.37
C VAL A 145 -11.85 2.14 1.92
N TYR A 146 -12.41 2.46 0.74
CA TYR A 146 -13.56 1.73 0.18
C TYR A 146 -13.19 0.45 -0.56
N GLU A 147 -11.92 0.27 -0.87
CA GLU A 147 -11.40 -0.89 -1.57
C GLU A 147 -10.39 -1.66 -0.70
N LEU A 148 -10.52 -1.59 0.63
CA LEU A 148 -9.65 -2.33 1.56
C LEU A 148 -9.67 -3.84 1.29
N ASP A 149 -10.79 -4.36 0.77
CA ASP A 149 -10.87 -5.76 0.36
C ASP A 149 -10.05 -6.08 -0.90
N ALA A 150 -9.71 -5.06 -1.70
CA ALA A 150 -8.77 -5.20 -2.82
C ALA A 150 -7.32 -5.24 -2.36
N PHE A 151 -7.06 -4.87 -1.10
CA PHE A 151 -5.72 -4.87 -0.55
C PHE A 151 -5.41 -6.20 0.14
N GLU A 152 -4.34 -6.78 -0.28
CA GLU A 152 -3.67 -7.90 0.39
C GLU A 152 -2.17 -7.69 0.20
N PRO A 153 -1.37 -7.64 1.26
CA PRO A 153 0.07 -7.45 1.12
C PRO A 153 0.69 -8.55 0.25
N LEU A 154 1.62 -8.17 -0.59
CA LEU A 154 2.45 -9.12 -1.32
C LEU A 154 3.27 -9.95 -0.33
N PRO A 155 3.67 -11.19 -0.67
CA PRO A 155 4.62 -11.92 0.14
C PRO A 155 5.85 -11.08 0.43
N GLN A 156 6.28 -11.12 1.68
CA GLN A 156 7.47 -10.37 2.12
C GLN A 156 8.70 -10.83 1.34
N GLY A 157 9.56 -9.89 0.94
CA GLY A 157 10.88 -10.20 0.43
C GLY A 157 11.79 -10.69 1.54
N VAL A 158 12.68 -11.60 1.19
CA VAL A 158 13.66 -12.20 2.11
C VAL A 158 14.99 -11.48 2.03
N LEU A 159 15.39 -11.13 0.81
CA LEU A 159 16.63 -10.41 0.54
C LEU A 159 16.35 -8.90 0.47
N SER A 160 17.24 -8.11 1.04
CA SER A 160 17.16 -6.66 1.01
C SER A 160 18.38 -6.08 0.28
N GLY A 161 18.18 -5.04 -0.48
CA GLY A 161 19.21 -4.26 -1.15
C GLY A 161 18.68 -2.84 -1.33
N ASN A 162 18.09 -2.30 -0.26
CA ASN A 162 17.43 -0.99 -0.30
C ASN A 162 18.36 0.07 0.28
N ILE A 163 18.35 1.25 -0.36
CA ILE A 163 18.95 2.45 0.20
C ILE A 163 18.23 2.80 1.50
N ALA A 164 19.00 3.01 2.56
CA ALA A 164 18.46 3.47 3.83
C ALA A 164 17.83 4.86 3.69
N GLN A 165 16.73 5.09 4.40
CA GLN A 165 16.15 6.42 4.50
C GLN A 165 16.86 7.17 5.63
N GLU A 166 17.50 8.28 5.26
CA GLU A 166 18.14 9.18 6.21
C GLU A 166 17.17 10.27 6.66
N GLU A 167 17.45 10.90 7.80
CA GLU A 167 16.69 12.07 8.29
C GLU A 167 16.92 13.34 7.45
N LEU A 168 17.93 13.31 6.58
CA LEU A 168 18.27 14.42 5.68
C LEU A 168 17.39 14.39 4.42
N PRO A 169 17.14 15.55 3.78
CA PRO A 169 16.53 15.61 2.46
C PRO A 169 17.32 14.78 1.45
N GLN A 170 16.63 13.96 0.65
CA GLN A 170 17.27 13.01 -0.28
C GLN A 170 18.23 13.68 -1.26
N GLU A 171 17.94 14.90 -1.67
CA GLU A 171 18.80 15.68 -2.57
C GLU A 171 20.20 15.96 -2.01
N ARG A 172 20.42 15.73 -0.73
CA ARG A 172 21.72 15.95 -0.08
C ARG A 172 22.63 14.73 -0.06
N TYR A 173 22.07 13.53 -0.18
CA TYR A 173 22.86 12.30 -0.05
C TYR A 173 22.66 11.31 -1.20
N LEU A 174 21.56 11.43 -1.96
CA LEU A 174 21.24 10.50 -3.03
C LEU A 174 21.73 11.01 -4.38
N HIS A 175 22.60 10.25 -5.03
CA HIS A 175 22.97 10.46 -6.42
C HIS A 175 22.13 9.54 -7.30
N ASN A 176 21.21 10.12 -8.08
CA ASN A 176 20.29 9.32 -8.87
C ASN A 176 20.28 9.71 -10.35
N LYS A 177 19.65 8.85 -11.16
CA LYS A 177 19.16 9.16 -12.51
C LYS A 177 17.80 8.51 -12.62
N SER A 178 16.75 9.29 -12.34
CA SER A 178 15.38 8.80 -12.28
C SER A 178 14.57 9.25 -13.48
N ILE A 179 13.72 8.35 -13.96
CA ILE A 179 12.70 8.60 -14.98
C ILE A 179 11.37 8.06 -14.43
N SER A 180 10.33 8.88 -14.49
CA SER A 180 8.95 8.47 -14.22
C SER A 180 8.06 8.95 -15.34
N THR A 181 7.28 8.04 -15.93
CA THR A 181 6.31 8.38 -16.97
C THR A 181 4.95 7.79 -16.64
N GLY A 182 3.88 8.53 -16.96
CA GLY A 182 2.52 8.10 -16.77
C GLY A 182 1.65 8.47 -17.96
N LEU A 183 0.87 7.49 -18.44
CA LEU A 183 -0.22 7.69 -19.37
C LEU A 183 -1.52 7.30 -18.68
N ASN A 184 -2.42 8.25 -18.52
CA ASN A 184 -3.68 8.05 -17.84
C ASN A 184 -4.81 8.48 -18.77
N THR A 185 -5.78 7.60 -18.97
CA THR A 185 -6.90 7.81 -19.89
C THR A 185 -8.18 7.34 -19.23
N ILE A 186 -9.24 8.13 -19.33
CA ILE A 186 -10.60 7.71 -18.99
C ILE A 186 -11.56 8.06 -20.12
N ILE A 187 -12.38 7.10 -20.50
CA ILE A 187 -13.38 7.20 -21.55
C ILE A 187 -14.76 7.00 -20.91
N SER A 188 -15.64 7.97 -21.07
CA SER A 188 -17.05 7.83 -20.70
C SER A 188 -17.78 7.06 -21.78
N LEU A 189 -18.11 5.78 -21.52
CA LEU A 189 -18.85 4.91 -22.43
C LEU A 189 -20.33 5.26 -22.44
N SER A 190 -20.85 5.71 -21.30
CA SER A 190 -22.20 6.20 -21.11
C SER A 190 -22.24 7.22 -19.98
N LYS A 191 -23.44 7.69 -19.60
CA LYS A 191 -23.66 8.60 -18.47
C LYS A 191 -23.15 8.02 -17.13
N ASP A 192 -23.22 6.71 -16.98
CA ASP A 192 -22.91 6.03 -15.73
C ASP A 192 -21.77 5.00 -15.88
N ALA A 193 -21.18 4.86 -17.07
CA ALA A 193 -20.14 3.88 -17.34
C ALA A 193 -18.86 4.52 -17.89
N THR A 194 -17.73 4.12 -17.35
CA THR A 194 -16.39 4.59 -17.75
C THR A 194 -15.42 3.42 -17.92
N LEU A 195 -14.45 3.60 -18.81
CA LEU A 195 -13.29 2.76 -18.97
C LEU A 195 -12.05 3.60 -18.70
N ARG A 196 -11.26 3.21 -17.71
CA ARG A 196 -10.00 3.86 -17.32
C ARG A 196 -8.81 2.97 -17.62
N SER A 197 -7.77 3.53 -18.21
CA SER A 197 -6.49 2.87 -18.41
C SER A 197 -5.38 3.75 -17.86
N ASN A 198 -4.54 3.20 -17.02
CA ASN A 198 -3.38 3.85 -16.46
C ASN A 198 -2.15 3.00 -16.73
N VAL A 199 -1.07 3.59 -17.23
CA VAL A 199 0.23 2.93 -17.43
C VAL A 199 1.29 3.78 -16.77
N LEU A 200 1.99 3.21 -15.82
CA LEU A 200 3.07 3.86 -15.08
C LEU A 200 4.37 3.13 -15.35
N LEU A 201 5.43 3.88 -15.68
CA LEU A 201 6.79 3.41 -15.80
C LEU A 201 7.68 4.22 -14.88
N TYR A 202 8.52 3.54 -14.12
CA TYR A 202 9.54 4.13 -13.27
C TYR A 202 10.84 3.39 -13.45
N GLU A 203 11.91 4.13 -13.67
CA GLU A 203 13.28 3.62 -13.70
C GLU A 203 14.18 4.55 -12.89
N ASP A 204 15.04 3.99 -12.07
CA ASP A 204 16.00 4.73 -11.26
C ASP A 204 17.34 4.01 -11.16
N HIS A 205 18.40 4.77 -11.32
CA HIS A 205 19.76 4.38 -11.00
C HIS A 205 20.21 5.27 -9.84
N ALA A 206 20.32 4.70 -8.67
CA ALA A 206 20.69 5.41 -7.46
C ALA A 206 22.05 4.98 -6.94
N GLU A 207 22.81 5.91 -6.42
CA GLU A 207 24.12 5.70 -5.81
C GLU A 207 24.17 6.40 -4.47
N TYR A 208 24.68 5.71 -3.46
CA TYR A 208 24.59 6.11 -2.08
C TYR A 208 25.81 5.64 -1.30
N ASN A 209 26.37 6.53 -0.46
CA ASN A 209 27.47 6.22 0.45
C ASN A 209 27.00 6.48 1.87
N HIS A 210 27.24 5.54 2.77
CA HIS A 210 26.96 5.74 4.18
C HIS A 210 27.95 5.01 5.08
N ALA A 211 27.98 5.43 6.34
CA ALA A 211 28.73 4.80 7.38
C ALA A 211 27.81 4.49 8.56
N THR A 212 27.90 3.29 9.11
CA THR A 212 27.14 2.88 10.30
C THR A 212 28.10 2.38 11.37
N SER A 213 27.78 2.73 12.61
CA SER A 213 28.43 2.13 13.79
C SER A 213 27.32 1.50 14.65
N SER A 214 27.39 0.20 14.83
CA SER A 214 26.41 -0.57 15.62
C SER A 214 27.11 -1.19 16.81
N TYR A 215 26.61 -0.90 18.01
CA TYR A 215 27.11 -1.47 19.24
C TYR A 215 26.14 -2.50 19.80
N TYR A 216 26.62 -3.71 19.98
CA TYR A 216 25.90 -4.81 20.59
C TYR A 216 26.46 -5.05 22.00
N GLY A 217 25.71 -4.65 23.03
CA GLY A 217 26.06 -4.88 24.43
C GLY A 217 25.81 -6.34 24.83
N GLY A 218 26.58 -6.87 25.78
CA GLY A 218 26.44 -8.23 26.28
C GLY A 218 27.69 -8.68 27.05
N LEU A 219 27.81 -9.98 27.30
CA LEU A 219 29.00 -10.56 27.93
C LEU A 219 30.26 -10.37 27.06
N THR A 220 30.10 -10.37 25.76
CA THR A 220 31.12 -10.03 24.75
C THR A 220 30.63 -8.88 23.92
N PRO A 221 30.94 -7.60 24.27
CA PRO A 221 30.52 -6.45 23.51
C PRO A 221 31.10 -6.46 22.10
N LEU A 222 30.28 -6.19 21.09
CA LEU A 222 30.67 -6.13 19.70
C LEU A 222 30.36 -4.75 19.12
N THR A 223 31.35 -4.11 18.48
CA THR A 223 31.14 -2.91 17.67
C THR A 223 31.38 -3.24 16.22
N LEU A 224 30.42 -2.90 15.36
CA LEU A 224 30.53 -3.02 13.91
C LEU A 224 30.57 -1.63 13.29
N GLU A 225 31.70 -1.32 12.69
CA GLU A 225 31.85 -0.10 11.88
C GLU A 225 31.85 -0.51 10.41
N THR A 226 30.83 -0.05 9.70
CA THR A 226 30.64 -0.38 8.28
C THR A 226 30.63 0.90 7.45
N PHE A 227 31.47 0.94 6.43
CA PHE A 227 31.44 1.92 5.35
C PHE A 227 30.93 1.21 4.11
N GLU A 228 29.86 1.73 3.53
CA GLU A 228 29.21 1.11 2.38
C GLU A 228 29.07 2.12 1.23
N TRP A 229 29.37 1.65 0.02
CA TRP A 229 29.02 2.26 -1.24
C TRP A 229 28.04 1.35 -1.96
N LEU A 230 26.83 1.85 -2.20
CA LEU A 230 25.71 1.11 -2.78
C LEU A 230 25.30 1.72 -4.11
N LYS A 231 25.18 0.88 -5.14
CA LYS A 231 24.50 1.20 -6.41
C LYS A 231 23.23 0.38 -6.52
N GLN A 232 22.13 1.03 -6.83
CA GLN A 232 20.84 0.37 -7.02
C GLN A 232 20.26 0.77 -8.38
N HIS A 233 19.71 -0.21 -9.08
CA HIS A 233 18.88 0.00 -10.27
C HIS A 233 17.50 -0.59 -10.02
N THR A 234 16.47 0.21 -10.22
CA THR A 234 15.06 -0.17 -10.06
C THR A 234 14.29 0.15 -11.32
N LEU A 235 13.57 -0.84 -11.86
CA LEU A 235 12.61 -0.68 -12.95
C LEU A 235 11.24 -1.18 -12.48
N ARG A 236 10.17 -0.44 -12.76
CA ARG A 236 8.80 -0.83 -12.46
C ARG A 236 7.86 -0.39 -13.57
N LEU A 237 7.01 -1.30 -14.02
CA LEU A 237 5.95 -1.06 -15.00
C LEU A 237 4.63 -1.55 -14.43
N ILE A 238 3.62 -0.68 -14.41
CA ILE A 238 2.30 -0.97 -13.81
C ILE A 238 1.19 -0.50 -14.76
N PRO A 239 0.71 -1.35 -15.68
CA PRO A 239 -0.53 -1.12 -16.40
C PRO A 239 -1.74 -1.54 -15.56
N THR A 240 -2.78 -0.71 -15.58
CA THR A 240 -4.08 -0.97 -14.93
C THR A 240 -5.20 -0.64 -15.90
N LEU A 241 -6.20 -1.49 -15.95
CA LEU A 241 -7.43 -1.30 -16.72
C LEU A 241 -8.62 -1.47 -15.79
N LYS A 242 -9.51 -0.46 -15.72
CA LYS A 242 -10.71 -0.48 -14.88
C LYS A 242 -11.94 -0.12 -15.68
N TYR A 243 -12.92 -1.00 -15.66
CA TYR A 243 -14.29 -0.70 -16.05
C TYR A 243 -15.09 -0.33 -14.82
N GLU A 244 -15.86 0.75 -14.84
CA GLU A 244 -16.77 1.12 -13.76
C GLU A 244 -18.12 1.57 -14.32
N GLU A 245 -19.20 0.96 -13.83
CA GLU A 245 -20.57 1.40 -13.99
C GLU A 245 -21.13 1.80 -12.63
N ASN A 246 -21.52 3.06 -12.46
CA ASN A 246 -21.95 3.62 -11.19
C ASN A 246 -23.27 4.39 -11.35
N SER A 247 -24.36 3.66 -11.20
CA SER A 247 -25.72 4.19 -11.31
C SER A 247 -26.49 4.09 -9.98
N GLN A 248 -27.67 4.71 -9.91
CA GLN A 248 -28.56 4.58 -8.75
C GLN A 248 -29.15 3.16 -8.57
N LYS A 249 -29.10 2.33 -9.61
CA LYS A 249 -29.68 0.98 -9.60
C LYS A 249 -28.62 -0.11 -9.43
N ARG A 250 -27.44 0.10 -9.97
CA ARG A 250 -26.37 -0.88 -10.03
C ARG A 250 -25.00 -0.21 -9.96
N PHE A 251 -24.10 -0.85 -9.26
CA PHE A 251 -22.66 -0.57 -9.31
C PHE A 251 -21.94 -1.82 -9.78
N LEU A 252 -21.02 -1.65 -10.72
CA LEU A 252 -20.08 -2.69 -11.17
C LEU A 252 -18.72 -2.04 -11.41
N SER A 253 -17.70 -2.56 -10.80
CA SER A 253 -16.32 -2.17 -11.01
C SER A 253 -15.46 -3.41 -11.18
N ASP A 254 -14.70 -3.47 -12.26
CA ASP A 254 -13.75 -4.55 -12.52
C ASP A 254 -12.40 -3.95 -12.90
N GLU A 255 -11.38 -4.26 -12.10
CA GLU A 255 -10.03 -3.72 -12.23
C GLU A 255 -9.02 -4.84 -12.41
N LEU A 256 -8.32 -4.81 -13.54
CA LEU A 256 -7.17 -5.66 -13.84
C LEU A 256 -5.89 -4.83 -13.71
N SER A 257 -4.99 -5.26 -12.83
CA SER A 257 -3.68 -4.66 -12.64
C SER A 257 -2.58 -5.68 -12.88
N TYR A 258 -1.53 -5.27 -13.55
CA TYR A 258 -0.31 -6.05 -13.71
C TYR A 258 0.88 -5.24 -13.24
N SER A 259 1.85 -5.86 -12.60
CA SER A 259 3.09 -5.21 -12.19
C SER A 259 4.28 -6.06 -12.58
N LEU A 260 5.25 -5.44 -13.24
CA LEU A 260 6.57 -5.96 -13.48
C LEU A 260 7.58 -5.10 -12.73
N GLY A 261 8.42 -5.75 -11.92
CA GLY A 261 9.51 -5.11 -11.23
C GLY A 261 10.85 -5.80 -11.52
N ARG A 262 11.90 -5.02 -11.55
CA ARG A 262 13.28 -5.47 -11.52
C ARG A 262 14.07 -4.53 -10.63
N GLN A 263 14.74 -5.08 -9.65
CA GLN A 263 15.64 -4.36 -8.77
C GLN A 263 16.97 -5.11 -8.71
N SER A 264 18.08 -4.42 -8.85
CA SER A 264 19.40 -4.95 -8.58
C SER A 264 20.15 -3.95 -7.73
N ALA A 265 20.88 -4.44 -6.73
CA ALA A 265 21.76 -3.63 -5.92
C ALA A 265 23.14 -4.28 -5.90
N PHE A 266 24.17 -3.45 -5.97
CA PHE A 266 25.56 -3.83 -5.81
C PHE A 266 26.17 -2.95 -4.74
N SER A 267 26.71 -3.58 -3.71
CA SER A 267 27.33 -2.92 -2.57
C SER A 267 28.80 -3.34 -2.44
N GLN A 268 29.65 -2.36 -2.19
CA GLN A 268 31.01 -2.56 -1.69
C GLN A 268 31.06 -1.99 -0.27
N MET A 269 31.39 -2.84 0.68
CA MET A 269 31.45 -2.43 2.08
C MET A 269 32.76 -2.86 2.73
N THR A 270 33.21 -2.07 3.70
CA THR A 270 34.30 -2.40 4.58
C THR A 270 33.73 -2.45 6.00
N THR A 271 33.75 -3.63 6.62
CA THR A 271 33.27 -3.85 7.99
C THR A 271 34.43 -4.30 8.87
N ASN A 272 34.78 -3.49 9.88
CA ASN A 272 35.91 -3.73 10.77
C ASN A 272 37.20 -4.13 10.00
N GLY A 273 37.48 -3.43 8.89
CA GLY A 273 38.65 -3.68 8.05
C GLY A 273 38.54 -4.85 7.06
N THR A 274 37.43 -5.57 7.02
CA THR A 274 37.15 -6.65 6.06
C THR A 274 36.39 -6.08 4.85
N ASN A 275 36.91 -6.29 3.65
CA ASN A 275 36.22 -5.91 2.42
C ASN A 275 35.24 -6.99 1.98
N ILE A 276 34.02 -6.55 1.67
CA ILE A 276 32.91 -7.42 1.28
C ILE A 276 32.20 -6.79 0.09
N THR A 277 31.86 -7.59 -0.89
CA THR A 277 30.94 -7.23 -1.96
C THR A 277 29.64 -7.98 -1.81
N GLU A 278 28.51 -7.29 -2.02
CA GLU A 278 27.20 -7.90 -2.00
C GLU A 278 26.43 -7.49 -3.26
N GLN A 279 25.84 -8.45 -3.95
CA GLN A 279 24.98 -8.22 -5.10
C GLN A 279 23.64 -8.88 -4.88
N THR A 280 22.55 -8.10 -4.98
CA THR A 280 21.18 -8.59 -4.94
C THR A 280 20.49 -8.37 -6.28
N ARG A 281 19.63 -9.33 -6.68
CA ARG A 281 18.76 -9.22 -7.84
C ARG A 281 17.37 -9.68 -7.46
N ILE A 282 16.37 -8.80 -7.59
CA ILE A 282 15.00 -9.05 -7.17
C ILE A 282 14.07 -8.77 -8.36
N ARG A 283 13.21 -9.73 -8.70
CA ARG A 283 12.27 -9.63 -9.81
C ARG A 283 10.85 -9.93 -9.32
N PRO A 284 10.16 -8.95 -8.73
CA PRO A 284 8.77 -9.09 -8.33
C PRO A 284 7.84 -8.87 -9.52
N SER A 285 6.82 -9.70 -9.64
CA SER A 285 5.72 -9.50 -10.57
C SER A 285 4.41 -9.95 -9.96
N TYR A 286 3.30 -9.33 -10.36
CA TYR A 286 1.97 -9.83 -10.02
C TYR A 286 0.94 -9.48 -11.09
N VAL A 287 -0.10 -10.27 -11.14
CA VAL A 287 -1.37 -9.95 -11.78
C VAL A 287 -2.47 -9.99 -10.73
N LYS A 288 -3.32 -8.96 -10.71
CA LYS A 288 -4.43 -8.79 -9.77
C LYS A 288 -5.69 -8.44 -10.55
N ASN A 289 -6.78 -9.14 -10.25
CA ASN A 289 -8.12 -8.73 -10.67
C ASN A 289 -8.98 -8.47 -9.42
N TYR A 290 -9.65 -7.33 -9.40
CA TYR A 290 -10.60 -6.98 -8.36
C TYR A 290 -11.95 -6.60 -8.97
N LEU A 291 -12.95 -7.43 -8.69
CA LEU A 291 -14.34 -7.25 -9.07
C LEU A 291 -15.15 -6.78 -7.85
N SER A 292 -15.92 -5.72 -8.01
CA SER A 292 -16.89 -5.24 -7.02
C SER A 292 -18.22 -4.94 -7.72
N SER A 293 -19.30 -5.55 -7.23
CA SER A 293 -20.64 -5.34 -7.76
C SER A 293 -21.64 -5.13 -6.63
N SER A 294 -22.60 -4.23 -6.85
CA SER A 294 -23.69 -3.98 -5.90
C SER A 294 -24.98 -3.73 -6.67
N PHE A 295 -26.07 -4.35 -6.25
CA PHE A 295 -27.39 -4.18 -6.84
C PHE A 295 -28.51 -4.43 -5.82
N ARG A 296 -29.69 -3.90 -6.12
CA ARG A 296 -30.88 -4.07 -5.26
C ARG A 296 -31.66 -5.31 -5.64
N ILE A 297 -32.09 -6.06 -4.59
CA ILE A 297 -33.07 -7.12 -4.71
C ILE A 297 -34.23 -6.76 -3.78
N GLY A 298 -35.30 -6.21 -4.35
CA GLY A 298 -36.38 -5.61 -3.57
C GLY A 298 -35.87 -4.43 -2.73
N GLN A 299 -36.01 -4.50 -1.41
CA GLN A 299 -35.50 -3.51 -0.47
C GLN A 299 -34.07 -3.81 0.01
N SER A 300 -33.59 -5.02 -0.21
CA SER A 300 -32.27 -5.47 0.20
C SER A 300 -31.20 -5.05 -0.83
N LEU A 301 -29.98 -4.94 -0.36
CA LEU A 301 -28.79 -4.68 -1.18
C LEU A 301 -27.94 -5.94 -1.19
N LEU A 302 -27.56 -6.41 -2.37
CA LEU A 302 -26.56 -7.47 -2.53
C LEU A 302 -25.26 -6.87 -3.07
N GLN A 303 -24.15 -7.20 -2.42
CA GLN A 303 -22.81 -6.81 -2.82
C GLN A 303 -21.95 -8.07 -2.99
N ILE A 304 -21.20 -8.12 -4.08
CA ILE A 304 -20.27 -9.19 -4.39
C ILE A 304 -18.90 -8.55 -4.63
N ARG A 305 -17.88 -9.05 -3.93
CA ARG A 305 -16.50 -8.60 -4.11
C ARG A 305 -15.60 -9.82 -4.27
N SER A 306 -14.75 -9.78 -5.26
CA SER A 306 -13.82 -10.86 -5.58
C SER A 306 -12.44 -10.30 -5.87
N LEU A 307 -11.44 -10.77 -5.17
CA LEU A 307 -10.03 -10.49 -5.41
C LEU A 307 -9.33 -11.78 -5.79
N ILE A 308 -8.67 -11.77 -6.92
CA ILE A 308 -7.79 -12.86 -7.38
C ILE A 308 -6.42 -12.23 -7.64
N ARG A 309 -5.37 -12.85 -7.12
CA ARG A 309 -4.00 -12.40 -7.36
C ARG A 309 -3.05 -13.58 -7.48
N TYR A 310 -2.18 -13.50 -8.47
CA TYR A 310 -1.00 -14.33 -8.57
C TYR A 310 0.25 -13.45 -8.54
N SER A 311 1.25 -13.82 -7.77
CA SER A 311 2.53 -13.12 -7.71
C SER A 311 3.70 -14.10 -7.75
N ASP A 312 4.78 -13.69 -8.43
CA ASP A 312 6.07 -14.40 -8.51
C ASP A 312 7.16 -13.40 -8.12
N ARG A 313 8.04 -13.81 -7.21
CA ARG A 313 9.17 -13.01 -6.75
C ARG A 313 10.41 -13.89 -6.72
N LYS A 314 11.38 -13.56 -7.54
CA LYS A 314 12.68 -14.23 -7.61
C LYS A 314 13.72 -13.32 -6.99
N GLU A 315 14.49 -13.85 -6.06
CA GLU A 315 15.51 -13.13 -5.30
C GLU A 315 16.80 -13.91 -5.37
N GLU A 316 17.89 -13.23 -5.65
CA GLU A 316 19.25 -13.78 -5.70
C GLU A 316 20.16 -12.87 -4.87
N LEU A 317 21.01 -13.49 -4.05
CA LEU A 317 22.06 -12.83 -3.26
C LEU A 317 23.38 -13.51 -3.58
N GLU A 318 24.38 -12.71 -3.88
CA GLU A 318 25.77 -13.13 -4.05
C GLU A 318 26.63 -12.24 -3.15
N THR A 319 27.42 -12.85 -2.28
CA THR A 319 28.37 -12.13 -1.43
C THR A 319 29.75 -12.73 -1.57
N ALA A 320 30.77 -11.88 -1.55
CA ALA A 320 32.17 -12.29 -1.62
C ALA A 320 33.05 -11.44 -0.70
N SER A 321 34.08 -12.08 -0.13
CA SER A 321 35.11 -11.41 0.66
C SER A 321 36.47 -12.02 0.33
N ASP A 322 37.49 -11.17 0.25
CA ASP A 322 38.86 -11.57 -0.05
C ASP A 322 39.54 -12.26 1.14
N THR A 323 39.08 -11.97 2.37
CA THR A 323 39.76 -12.38 3.60
C THR A 323 38.98 -13.38 4.44
N GLN A 324 37.64 -13.47 4.22
CA GLN A 324 36.75 -14.30 5.04
C GLN A 324 35.86 -15.17 4.17
N ALA A 325 36.26 -16.42 3.93
CA ALA A 325 35.48 -17.38 3.12
C ALA A 325 34.06 -17.61 3.68
N LEU A 326 33.83 -17.41 4.99
CA LEU A 326 32.53 -17.49 5.63
C LEU A 326 31.49 -16.53 5.04
N TYR A 327 31.94 -15.38 4.52
CA TYR A 327 31.06 -14.39 3.92
C TYR A 327 30.72 -14.69 2.45
N ASN A 328 31.41 -15.63 1.81
CA ASN A 328 31.13 -16.02 0.42
C ASN A 328 29.86 -16.86 0.37
N THR A 329 28.87 -16.44 -0.40
CA THR A 329 27.64 -17.19 -0.61
C THR A 329 26.97 -16.84 -1.93
N PHE A 330 26.18 -17.79 -2.40
CA PHE A 330 25.19 -17.55 -3.44
C PHE A 330 23.87 -18.18 -2.99
N GLU A 331 22.86 -17.34 -2.84
CA GLU A 331 21.52 -17.75 -2.42
C GLU A 331 20.49 -17.39 -3.50
N ARG A 332 19.55 -18.28 -3.71
CA ARG A 332 18.41 -18.06 -4.59
C ARG A 332 17.14 -18.47 -3.89
N PHE A 333 16.22 -17.52 -3.78
CA PHE A 333 14.93 -17.71 -3.14
C PHE A 333 13.80 -17.31 -4.07
N ILE A 334 12.79 -18.17 -4.22
CA ILE A 334 11.64 -17.87 -5.06
C ILE A 334 10.38 -17.98 -4.21
N THR A 335 9.58 -16.94 -4.24
CA THR A 335 8.26 -16.92 -3.60
C THR A 335 7.19 -16.78 -4.68
N ARG A 336 6.27 -17.76 -4.73
CA ARG A 336 5.06 -17.67 -5.54
C ARG A 336 3.85 -17.63 -4.63
N SER A 337 2.86 -16.83 -4.97
CA SER A 337 1.62 -16.74 -4.19
C SER A 337 0.43 -16.68 -5.10
N ALA A 338 -0.49 -17.62 -4.94
CA ALA A 338 -1.81 -17.59 -5.54
C ALA A 338 -2.84 -17.36 -4.44
N MET A 339 -3.73 -16.38 -4.61
CA MET A 339 -4.75 -16.09 -3.62
C MET A 339 -6.09 -15.72 -4.26
N THR A 340 -7.15 -16.04 -3.56
CA THR A 340 -8.50 -15.54 -3.86
C THR A 340 -9.22 -15.17 -2.57
N ARG A 341 -9.97 -14.06 -2.62
CA ARG A 341 -10.87 -13.60 -1.56
C ARG A 341 -12.20 -13.26 -2.19
N ASN A 342 -13.25 -13.94 -1.76
CA ASN A 342 -14.60 -13.73 -2.26
C ASN A 342 -15.49 -13.36 -1.09
N ILE A 343 -16.24 -12.26 -1.21
CA ILE A 343 -17.14 -11.75 -0.18
C ILE A 343 -18.50 -11.50 -0.80
N ILE A 344 -19.53 -12.04 -0.19
CA ILE A 344 -20.92 -11.75 -0.53
C ILE A 344 -21.55 -11.11 0.70
N THR A 345 -22.10 -9.92 0.54
CA THR A 345 -22.80 -9.20 1.62
C THR A 345 -24.22 -8.91 1.19
N THR A 346 -25.18 -9.26 2.02
CA THR A 346 -26.56 -8.79 1.87
C THR A 346 -26.87 -7.78 2.98
N SER A 347 -27.46 -6.64 2.60
CA SER A 347 -27.93 -5.62 3.54
C SER A 347 -29.45 -5.61 3.54
N ILE A 348 -30.03 -5.92 4.70
CA ILE A 348 -31.47 -6.04 4.91
C ILE A 348 -31.91 -4.85 5.77
N PRO A 349 -32.91 -4.05 5.36
CA PRO A 349 -33.40 -2.94 6.17
C PRO A 349 -34.09 -3.46 7.43
N VAL A 350 -33.60 -3.02 8.60
CA VAL A 350 -34.14 -3.37 9.93
C VAL A 350 -34.16 -2.09 10.78
N LEU A 351 -35.32 -1.76 11.34
CA LEU A 351 -35.50 -0.59 12.23
C LEU A 351 -34.95 0.73 11.64
N GLY A 352 -35.15 0.93 10.33
CA GLY A 352 -34.67 2.14 9.63
C GLY A 352 -33.18 2.19 9.29
N ASN A 353 -32.44 1.12 9.58
CA ASN A 353 -31.02 0.96 9.26
C ASN A 353 -30.77 -0.38 8.55
N ASP A 354 -29.54 -0.65 8.15
CA ASP A 354 -29.20 -1.90 7.47
C ASP A 354 -28.56 -2.92 8.43
N LEU A 355 -29.09 -4.14 8.46
CA LEU A 355 -28.44 -5.34 8.97
C LEU A 355 -27.64 -5.97 7.84
N ASP A 356 -26.33 -6.02 7.99
CA ASP A 356 -25.41 -6.63 7.02
C ASP A 356 -25.09 -8.06 7.41
N LEU A 357 -25.22 -8.97 6.46
CA LEU A 357 -24.80 -10.36 6.60
C LEU A 357 -23.77 -10.65 5.52
N SER A 358 -22.50 -10.81 5.91
CA SER A 358 -21.41 -11.09 4.98
C SER A 358 -20.91 -12.52 5.14
N LEU A 359 -20.66 -13.18 4.00
CA LEU A 359 -19.95 -14.44 3.93
C LEU A 359 -18.65 -14.22 3.13
N GLN A 360 -17.53 -14.65 3.69
CA GLN A 360 -16.23 -14.58 3.05
C GLN A 360 -15.62 -15.96 2.92
N ALA A 361 -15.08 -16.25 1.74
CA ALA A 361 -14.17 -17.36 1.48
C ALA A 361 -12.82 -16.80 1.07
N TYR A 362 -11.76 -17.28 1.69
CA TYR A 362 -10.38 -16.88 1.41
C TYR A 362 -9.50 -18.11 1.26
N TYR A 363 -8.71 -18.11 0.20
CA TYR A 363 -7.68 -19.12 -0.02
C TYR A 363 -6.40 -18.44 -0.45
N LYS A 364 -5.27 -18.90 0.09
CA LYS A 364 -3.93 -18.45 -0.27
C LYS A 364 -2.97 -19.64 -0.22
N ASP A 365 -2.19 -19.80 -1.27
CA ASP A 365 -1.07 -20.75 -1.35
C ASP A 365 0.21 -19.97 -1.63
N ASN A 366 1.12 -19.94 -0.66
CA ASN A 366 2.46 -19.43 -0.82
C ASN A 366 3.40 -20.62 -1.00
N THR A 367 4.12 -20.64 -2.10
CA THR A 367 5.20 -21.59 -2.35
C THR A 367 6.53 -20.88 -2.19
N TYR A 368 7.36 -21.37 -1.29
CA TYR A 368 8.72 -20.92 -1.03
C TYR A 368 9.69 -21.97 -1.57
N ASN A 369 10.47 -21.61 -2.58
CA ASN A 369 11.47 -22.49 -3.17
C ASN A 369 12.86 -21.98 -2.78
N TYR A 370 13.57 -22.81 -2.02
CA TYR A 370 14.95 -22.59 -1.62
C TYR A 370 15.72 -23.93 -1.76
N SER A 371 15.90 -24.69 -0.71
CA SER A 371 16.47 -26.05 -0.75
C SER A 371 15.42 -27.12 -1.06
N SER A 372 14.15 -26.78 -0.95
CA SER A 372 12.98 -27.61 -1.21
C SER A 372 11.77 -26.69 -1.41
N ASP A 373 10.70 -27.24 -2.00
CA ASP A 373 9.44 -26.52 -2.12
C ASP A 373 8.63 -26.62 -0.83
N ILE A 374 8.34 -25.46 -0.22
CA ILE A 374 7.53 -25.36 0.97
C ILE A 374 6.23 -24.67 0.61
N HIS A 375 5.12 -25.36 0.80
CA HIS A 375 3.76 -24.84 0.60
C HIS A 375 3.16 -24.41 1.94
N HIS A 376 2.84 -23.13 2.05
CA HIS A 376 2.06 -22.56 3.15
C HIS A 376 0.68 -22.19 2.64
N ARG A 377 -0.31 -23.04 2.94
CA ARG A 377 -1.69 -22.89 2.47
C ARG A 377 -2.59 -22.43 3.60
N THR A 378 -3.34 -21.38 3.36
CA THR A 378 -4.33 -20.83 4.28
C THR A 378 -5.70 -20.88 3.62
N PHE A 379 -6.67 -21.48 4.30
CA PHE A 379 -8.08 -21.43 3.94
C PHE A 379 -8.86 -20.82 5.10
N LYS A 380 -9.72 -19.82 4.81
CA LYS A 380 -10.59 -19.18 5.81
C LYS A 380 -12.01 -19.09 5.27
N MET A 381 -12.96 -19.42 6.13
CA MET A 381 -14.37 -19.09 5.94
C MET A 381 -14.82 -18.20 7.09
N LYS A 382 -15.51 -17.12 6.78
CA LYS A 382 -15.94 -16.14 7.78
C LYS A 382 -17.36 -15.71 7.50
N ALA A 383 -18.20 -15.71 8.54
CA ALA A 383 -19.51 -15.10 8.54
C ALA A 383 -19.47 -13.86 9.43
N THR A 384 -19.98 -12.75 8.92
CA THR A 384 -19.95 -11.46 9.62
C THR A 384 -21.34 -10.85 9.64
N PRO A 385 -22.12 -11.04 10.71
CA PRO A 385 -23.25 -10.18 10.97
C PRO A 385 -22.75 -8.79 11.40
N GLY A 386 -23.32 -7.75 10.84
CA GLY A 386 -23.00 -6.36 11.14
C GLY A 386 -24.26 -5.52 11.20
N TYR A 387 -24.32 -4.57 12.12
CA TYR A 387 -25.40 -3.62 12.21
C TYR A 387 -24.86 -2.22 12.42
N THR A 388 -25.39 -1.29 11.63
CA THR A 388 -25.04 0.13 11.77
C THR A 388 -26.31 0.90 12.12
N TRP A 389 -26.36 1.39 13.36
CA TRP A 389 -27.42 2.25 13.84
C TRP A 389 -27.02 3.71 13.67
N THR A 390 -27.74 4.42 12.81
CA THR A 390 -27.56 5.86 12.59
C THR A 390 -28.58 6.64 13.40
N TYR A 391 -28.11 7.70 14.09
CA TYR A 391 -28.96 8.57 14.90
C TYR A 391 -28.50 10.02 14.81
N GLY A 392 -29.45 10.94 14.92
CA GLY A 392 -29.13 12.37 14.78
C GLY A 392 -28.50 12.73 13.42
N ARG A 393 -27.75 13.80 13.40
CA ARG A 393 -27.00 14.23 12.20
C ARG A 393 -25.60 13.62 12.23
N LYS A 394 -25.30 12.72 11.30
CA LYS A 394 -23.95 12.15 11.09
C LYS A 394 -23.36 11.39 12.30
N SER A 395 -24.20 10.90 13.20
CA SER A 395 -23.81 10.03 14.32
C SER A 395 -24.22 8.59 14.03
N TYR A 396 -23.40 7.62 14.42
CA TYR A 396 -23.72 6.21 14.27
C TYR A 396 -22.94 5.33 15.25
N ILE A 397 -23.48 4.14 15.47
CA ILE A 397 -22.80 3.01 16.11
C ILE A 397 -22.82 1.86 15.09
N SER A 398 -21.65 1.39 14.68
CA SER A 398 -21.49 0.23 13.80
C SER A 398 -20.77 -0.88 14.55
N ALA A 399 -21.37 -2.03 14.62
CA ALA A 399 -20.81 -3.24 15.21
C ALA A 399 -20.81 -4.37 14.18
N GLU A 400 -19.66 -5.00 14.01
CA GLU A 400 -19.49 -6.20 13.19
C GLU A 400 -18.93 -7.31 14.07
N LEU A 401 -19.45 -8.52 13.93
CA LEU A 401 -19.08 -9.69 14.73
C LEU A 401 -18.59 -10.84 13.83
N PRO A 402 -17.44 -10.68 13.18
CA PRO A 402 -16.87 -11.73 12.35
C PRO A 402 -16.56 -12.98 13.16
N MET A 403 -17.12 -14.11 12.72
CA MET A 403 -16.84 -15.44 13.23
C MET A 403 -16.34 -16.29 12.08
N GLY A 404 -15.20 -16.92 12.24
CA GLY A 404 -14.57 -17.65 11.16
C GLY A 404 -13.85 -18.90 11.60
N TRP A 405 -13.71 -19.81 10.66
CA TRP A 405 -12.85 -20.96 10.75
C TRP A 405 -11.65 -20.79 9.82
N THR A 406 -10.47 -21.04 10.36
CA THR A 406 -9.21 -20.95 9.62
C THR A 406 -8.51 -22.29 9.70
N ARG A 407 -8.02 -22.77 8.55
CA ARG A 407 -7.12 -23.92 8.44
C ARG A 407 -5.85 -23.47 7.73
N VAL A 408 -4.72 -23.71 8.38
CA VAL A 408 -3.38 -23.47 7.86
C VAL A 408 -2.67 -24.79 7.74
N SER A 409 -1.98 -25.04 6.63
CA SER A 409 -1.16 -26.22 6.43
C SER A 409 0.21 -25.83 5.87
N LEU A 410 1.23 -26.45 6.42
CA LEU A 410 2.61 -26.39 5.94
C LEU A 410 3.00 -27.76 5.41
N ALA A 411 3.53 -27.81 4.22
CA ALA A 411 3.98 -29.03 3.58
C ALA A 411 5.34 -28.78 2.90
N LYS A 412 6.20 -29.78 2.89
CA LYS A 412 7.48 -29.81 2.18
C LYS A 412 7.37 -30.81 1.06
N ASP A 413 7.58 -30.40 -0.18
CA ASP A 413 7.36 -31.23 -1.35
C ASP A 413 5.96 -31.91 -1.25
N ASP A 414 5.88 -33.22 -1.22
CA ASP A 414 4.63 -33.97 -1.02
C ASP A 414 4.36 -34.36 0.44
N GLY A 415 5.29 -34.04 1.37
CA GLY A 415 5.21 -34.39 2.79
C GLY A 415 4.57 -33.30 3.65
N LYS A 416 3.57 -33.67 4.46
CA LYS A 416 2.96 -32.77 5.44
C LYS A 416 3.91 -32.51 6.61
N LEU A 417 4.16 -31.24 6.93
CA LEU A 417 4.93 -30.81 8.09
C LEU A 417 4.01 -30.48 9.28
N ALA A 418 3.13 -29.50 9.10
CA ALA A 418 2.22 -29.05 10.14
C ALA A 418 0.82 -28.76 9.57
N THR A 419 -0.20 -28.89 10.40
CA THR A 419 -1.53 -28.40 10.08
C THR A 419 -2.19 -27.91 11.37
N ARG A 420 -2.76 -26.72 11.30
CA ARG A 420 -3.49 -26.12 12.41
C ARG A 420 -4.85 -25.61 11.93
N SER A 421 -5.88 -25.86 12.74
CA SER A 421 -7.22 -25.31 12.52
C SER A 421 -7.68 -24.61 13.79
N PHE A 422 -8.32 -23.46 13.64
CA PHE A 422 -8.86 -22.73 14.78
C PHE A 422 -10.06 -21.88 14.37
N MET A 423 -10.93 -21.61 15.35
CA MET A 423 -11.99 -20.62 15.23
C MET A 423 -11.44 -19.26 15.65
N ALA A 424 -11.86 -18.21 14.95
CA ALA A 424 -11.54 -16.83 15.28
C ALA A 424 -12.84 -16.03 15.46
N PHE A 425 -12.89 -15.22 16.51
CA PHE A 425 -13.91 -14.21 16.73
C PHE A 425 -13.22 -12.86 16.72
N GLU A 426 -13.55 -11.99 15.77
CA GLU A 426 -12.81 -10.77 15.46
C GLU A 426 -13.73 -9.53 15.48
N PRO A 427 -14.34 -9.19 16.63
CA PRO A 427 -15.29 -8.09 16.72
C PRO A 427 -14.65 -6.76 16.30
N ASN A 428 -15.46 -5.94 15.63
CA ASN A 428 -15.13 -4.58 15.21
C ASN A 428 -16.26 -3.65 15.65
N LEU A 429 -15.91 -2.60 16.40
CA LEU A 429 -16.83 -1.58 16.87
C LEU A 429 -16.35 -0.21 16.39
N ASN A 430 -17.24 0.55 15.80
CA ASN A 430 -16.98 1.93 15.40
C ASN A 430 -18.14 2.81 15.85
N ILE A 431 -17.85 3.81 16.70
CA ILE A 431 -18.82 4.76 17.25
C ILE A 431 -18.41 6.14 16.79
N ARG A 432 -19.30 6.83 16.10
CA ARG A 432 -19.15 8.24 15.79
C ARG A 432 -20.25 9.05 16.44
N GLN A 433 -19.86 10.00 17.27
CA GLN A 433 -20.73 10.99 17.87
C GLN A 433 -20.43 12.36 17.30
N THR A 434 -21.39 12.95 16.61
CA THR A 434 -21.35 14.36 16.21
C THR A 434 -22.00 15.16 17.33
N VAL A 435 -21.17 15.84 18.12
CA VAL A 435 -21.61 16.63 19.27
C VAL A 435 -22.35 17.88 18.79
N ASN A 436 -21.81 18.55 17.78
CA ASN A 436 -22.39 19.70 17.09
C ASN A 436 -21.75 19.84 15.71
N ASP A 437 -22.08 20.88 14.96
CA ASP A 437 -21.55 21.14 13.61
C ASP A 437 -20.02 21.35 13.58
N LYS A 438 -19.39 21.59 14.73
CA LYS A 438 -17.96 21.86 14.86
C LYS A 438 -17.17 20.68 15.42
N LEU A 439 -17.76 19.82 16.26
CA LEU A 439 -17.05 18.77 17.00
C LEU A 439 -17.63 17.40 16.72
N SER A 440 -16.78 16.46 16.32
CA SER A 440 -17.11 15.04 16.25
C SER A 440 -16.04 14.18 16.94
N ILE A 441 -16.50 13.10 17.54
CA ILE A 441 -15.70 12.11 18.26
C ILE A 441 -15.91 10.76 17.58
N THR A 442 -14.85 10.06 17.27
CA THR A 442 -14.91 8.69 16.73
C THR A 442 -14.09 7.77 17.63
N LEU A 443 -14.69 6.69 18.07
CA LEU A 443 -14.03 5.59 18.78
C LEU A 443 -14.07 4.35 17.89
N SER A 444 -12.92 3.71 17.68
CA SER A 444 -12.79 2.45 16.96
C SER A 444 -12.12 1.42 17.86
N ALA A 445 -12.61 0.18 17.84
CA ALA A 445 -12.00 -0.94 18.55
C ALA A 445 -12.13 -2.20 17.69
N SER A 446 -11.08 -2.99 17.57
CA SER A 446 -11.09 -4.23 16.81
C SER A 446 -10.16 -5.27 17.38
N LEU A 447 -10.56 -6.54 17.24
CA LEU A 447 -9.73 -7.71 17.51
C LEU A 447 -9.47 -8.44 16.20
N SER A 448 -8.23 -8.81 15.93
CA SER A 448 -7.86 -9.55 14.72
C SER A 448 -6.95 -10.72 15.06
N THR A 449 -7.01 -11.76 14.23
CA THR A 449 -6.21 -12.99 14.38
C THR A 449 -5.40 -13.23 13.11
N GLY A 450 -4.07 -13.29 13.27
CA GLY A 450 -3.13 -13.66 12.22
C GLY A 450 -2.68 -15.12 12.33
N ASP A 451 -2.26 -15.70 11.22
CA ASP A 451 -1.85 -17.09 11.07
C ASP A 451 -0.41 -17.24 10.53
N ASN A 452 0.29 -16.15 10.35
CA ASN A 452 1.66 -16.15 9.85
C ASN A 452 2.49 -15.05 10.53
N ALA A 453 3.16 -15.41 11.59
CA ALA A 453 4.09 -14.52 12.28
C ALA A 453 5.46 -14.47 11.58
N LEU A 454 5.78 -15.45 10.72
CA LEU A 454 7.13 -15.64 10.19
C LEU A 454 7.41 -14.89 8.87
N GLY A 455 6.35 -14.53 8.12
CA GLY A 455 6.49 -13.84 6.83
C GLY A 455 6.87 -14.79 5.67
N PHE A 456 7.80 -15.71 5.85
CA PHE A 456 8.21 -16.74 4.90
C PHE A 456 8.67 -18.01 5.63
N TYR A 457 8.90 -19.10 4.88
CA TYR A 457 9.43 -20.35 5.40
C TYR A 457 10.65 -20.80 4.63
N ALA A 458 11.74 -21.11 5.35
CA ALA A 458 12.94 -21.78 4.88
C ALA A 458 13.38 -22.77 5.95
N LEU A 459 13.33 -24.07 5.66
CA LEU A 459 13.70 -25.14 6.61
C LEU A 459 15.22 -25.30 6.78
N SER A 460 15.98 -24.80 5.81
CA SER A 460 17.44 -24.72 5.88
C SER A 460 17.85 -23.29 6.23
N PRO A 461 18.99 -23.10 6.92
CA PRO A 461 19.54 -21.79 7.16
C PRO A 461 19.70 -21.02 5.83
N LEU A 462 19.11 -19.83 5.75
CA LEU A 462 19.13 -18.96 4.57
C LEU A 462 19.94 -17.72 4.89
N LYS A 463 20.99 -17.47 4.14
CA LYS A 463 21.69 -16.18 4.21
C LYS A 463 20.88 -15.09 3.53
N THR A 464 20.59 -14.02 4.27
CA THR A 464 19.83 -12.85 3.79
C THR A 464 20.69 -11.60 3.63
N GLY A 465 21.97 -11.71 3.94
CA GLY A 465 23.04 -10.72 3.79
C GLY A 465 24.38 -11.37 4.10
N TYR A 466 25.48 -10.66 3.95
CA TYR A 466 26.82 -11.21 4.12
C TYR A 466 27.04 -11.86 5.50
N ARG A 467 26.42 -11.37 6.56
CA ARG A 467 26.55 -11.92 7.91
C ARG A 467 25.23 -12.36 8.55
N THR A 468 24.08 -12.20 7.88
CA THR A 468 22.78 -12.52 8.46
C THR A 468 22.27 -13.86 7.94
N ILE A 469 21.96 -14.76 8.85
CA ILE A 469 21.34 -16.06 8.59
C ILE A 469 19.96 -16.08 9.23
N GLN A 470 18.95 -16.54 8.51
CA GLN A 470 17.60 -16.73 9.03
C GLN A 470 17.21 -18.21 9.02
N VAL A 471 16.59 -18.64 10.11
CA VAL A 471 16.03 -19.99 10.28
C VAL A 471 14.59 -19.86 10.75
N THR A 472 13.64 -20.39 9.98
CA THR A 472 12.22 -20.15 10.28
C THR A 472 11.53 -21.29 11.02
N GLY A 473 12.04 -22.49 11.01
CA GLY A 473 11.35 -23.65 11.59
C GLY A 473 10.18 -24.17 10.74
N ASP A 474 9.43 -25.13 11.26
CA ASP A 474 8.42 -25.93 10.59
C ASP A 474 7.02 -25.88 11.25
N ASP A 475 6.79 -24.93 12.18
CA ASP A 475 5.55 -24.80 12.93
C ASP A 475 4.69 -23.61 12.45
N ILE A 476 3.41 -23.61 12.84
CA ILE A 476 2.42 -22.59 12.50
C ILE A 476 2.07 -21.81 13.76
N TYR A 477 2.40 -20.52 13.77
CA TYR A 477 2.19 -19.65 14.92
C TYR A 477 1.01 -18.71 14.70
N LYS A 478 0.22 -18.52 15.76
CA LYS A 478 -0.92 -17.62 15.81
C LYS A 478 -0.54 -16.31 16.48
N SER A 479 -1.09 -15.22 16.00
CA SER A 479 -1.05 -13.92 16.68
C SER A 479 -2.46 -13.36 16.85
N THR A 480 -2.67 -12.61 17.92
CA THR A 480 -3.93 -11.89 18.17
C THR A 480 -3.59 -10.45 18.49
N ARG A 481 -4.25 -9.53 17.80
CA ARG A 481 -4.03 -8.09 17.97
C ARG A 481 -5.32 -7.41 18.38
N LEU A 482 -5.28 -6.73 19.52
CA LEU A 482 -6.27 -5.74 19.94
C LEU A 482 -5.82 -4.36 19.46
N TYR A 483 -6.70 -3.66 18.79
CA TYR A 483 -6.48 -2.27 18.37
C TYR A 483 -7.65 -1.42 18.83
N SER A 484 -7.37 -0.24 19.40
CA SER A 484 -8.37 0.78 19.70
C SER A 484 -7.83 2.17 19.38
N ALA A 485 -8.70 3.05 18.90
CA ALA A 485 -8.33 4.43 18.58
C ALA A 485 -9.47 5.39 18.91
N LEU A 486 -9.11 6.53 19.51
CA LEU A 486 -9.98 7.66 19.71
C LEU A 486 -9.55 8.80 18.78
N HIS A 487 -10.49 9.35 18.03
CA HIS A 487 -10.24 10.44 17.11
C HIS A 487 -11.21 11.60 17.40
N LEU A 488 -10.66 12.74 17.76
CA LEU A 488 -11.38 14.00 17.96
C LEU A 488 -11.15 14.90 16.76
N ARG A 489 -12.22 15.44 16.20
CA ARG A 489 -12.18 16.36 15.07
C ARG A 489 -12.97 17.61 15.39
N TYR A 490 -12.28 18.75 15.39
CA TYR A 490 -12.88 20.06 15.52
C TYR A 490 -12.76 20.83 14.20
N ARG A 491 -13.84 21.48 13.77
CA ARG A 491 -13.84 22.36 12.62
C ARG A 491 -14.72 23.58 12.85
N ASN A 492 -14.23 24.74 12.54
CA ASN A 492 -15.02 25.95 12.53
C ASN A 492 -14.77 26.70 11.22
N LEU A 493 -15.72 26.62 10.30
CA LEU A 493 -15.61 27.24 8.97
C LEU A 493 -15.63 28.77 9.02
N VAL A 494 -16.24 29.35 10.04
CA VAL A 494 -16.33 30.82 10.19
C VAL A 494 -14.98 31.39 10.60
N THR A 495 -14.32 30.78 11.58
CA THR A 495 -13.00 31.21 12.07
C THR A 495 -11.84 30.53 11.37
N MET A 496 -12.11 29.66 10.40
CA MET A 496 -11.12 28.84 9.68
C MET A 496 -10.20 28.04 10.62
N LEU A 497 -10.71 27.65 11.80
CA LEU A 497 -9.98 26.88 12.78
C LEU A 497 -10.31 25.38 12.62
N PHE A 498 -9.26 24.58 12.38
CA PHE A 498 -9.34 23.14 12.23
C PHE A 498 -8.37 22.47 13.20
N GLY A 499 -8.82 21.42 13.86
CA GLY A 499 -8.00 20.64 14.77
C GLY A 499 -8.38 19.16 14.72
N ASN A 500 -7.38 18.29 14.86
CA ASN A 500 -7.59 16.87 15.05
C ASN A 500 -6.64 16.33 16.13
N LEU A 501 -7.13 15.40 16.92
CA LEU A 501 -6.35 14.63 17.89
C LEU A 501 -6.67 13.17 17.70
N SER A 502 -5.64 12.34 17.56
CA SER A 502 -5.78 10.90 17.48
C SER A 502 -4.92 10.23 18.54
N VAL A 503 -5.53 9.35 19.31
CA VAL A 503 -4.84 8.48 20.28
C VAL A 503 -5.15 7.05 19.91
N ALA A 504 -4.12 6.21 19.75
CA ALA A 504 -4.30 4.80 19.41
C ALA A 504 -3.54 3.92 20.41
N TYR A 505 -4.14 2.78 20.72
CA TYR A 505 -3.55 1.69 21.51
C TYR A 505 -3.56 0.41 20.68
N SER A 506 -2.44 -0.32 20.71
CA SER A 506 -2.32 -1.61 20.05
C SER A 506 -1.58 -2.57 20.96
N ASP A 507 -2.20 -3.73 21.24
CA ASP A 507 -1.59 -4.85 21.94
C ASP A 507 -1.59 -6.07 21.03
N THR A 508 -0.43 -6.73 20.90
CA THR A 508 -0.26 -7.93 20.06
C THR A 508 0.32 -9.06 20.88
N LYS A 509 -0.45 -10.13 20.99
CA LYS A 509 0.01 -11.40 21.58
C LYS A 509 0.37 -12.35 20.44
N ALA A 510 1.64 -12.72 20.33
CA ALA A 510 2.14 -13.67 19.35
C ALA A 510 2.67 -14.92 20.07
N GLU A 511 2.45 -16.10 19.47
CA GLU A 511 2.95 -17.39 20.00
C GLU A 511 4.43 -17.63 19.66
N ALA A 512 5.00 -16.78 18.82
CA ALA A 512 6.42 -16.80 18.50
C ALA A 512 6.94 -15.40 18.27
N PHE A 513 8.20 -15.19 18.57
CA PHE A 513 8.94 -13.96 18.32
C PHE A 513 10.32 -14.27 17.76
N SER A 514 10.88 -13.32 17.01
CA SER A 514 12.26 -13.45 16.51
C SER A 514 13.26 -13.20 17.63
N ASN A 515 14.29 -14.04 17.70
CA ASN A 515 15.45 -13.85 18.52
C ASN A 515 16.69 -13.75 17.64
N PHE A 516 17.69 -13.02 18.12
CA PHE A 516 18.94 -12.79 17.40
C PHE A 516 20.11 -13.21 18.26
N ASP A 517 20.93 -14.12 17.73
CA ASP A 517 22.22 -14.47 18.29
C ASP A 517 23.32 -13.79 17.50
N TYR A 518 24.15 -13.04 18.19
CA TYR A 518 25.23 -12.25 17.62
C TYR A 518 26.57 -12.87 18.01
N ASN A 519 27.45 -13.04 17.02
CA ASN A 519 28.86 -13.30 17.26
C ASN A 519 29.71 -12.40 16.33
N ASP A 520 31.03 -12.46 16.47
CA ASP A 520 31.96 -11.59 15.71
C ASP A 520 31.79 -11.70 14.19
N SER A 521 31.31 -12.85 13.69
CA SER A 521 31.24 -13.13 12.26
C SER A 521 29.83 -13.18 11.72
N LEU A 522 28.83 -13.62 12.50
CA LEU A 522 27.48 -13.88 12.02
C LEU A 522 26.41 -13.37 12.99
N THR A 523 25.28 -13.03 12.42
CA THR A 523 24.03 -12.79 13.12
C THR A 523 23.02 -13.86 12.70
N THR A 524 22.55 -14.66 13.64
CA THR A 524 21.55 -15.69 13.36
C THR A 524 20.21 -15.25 13.92
N MET A 525 19.22 -15.13 13.06
CA MET A 525 17.83 -14.90 13.44
C MET A 525 17.09 -16.23 13.47
N HIS A 526 16.48 -16.55 14.59
CA HIS A 526 15.61 -17.72 14.73
C HIS A 526 14.34 -17.36 15.49
N TRP A 527 13.33 -18.21 15.37
CA TRP A 527 12.05 -18.00 16.02
C TRP A 527 11.97 -18.81 17.30
N ILE A 528 11.53 -18.16 18.38
CA ILE A 528 11.31 -18.77 19.69
C ILE A 528 9.82 -18.76 19.96
N LYS A 529 9.31 -19.91 20.44
CA LYS A 529 7.95 -20.02 20.93
C LYS A 529 7.84 -19.29 22.27
N GLY A 530 6.88 -18.35 22.37
CA GLY A 530 6.59 -17.55 23.56
C GLY A 530 5.45 -18.09 24.41
#